data_c2d079093a76974fd40b45d0c6d88953
#
_entry.id   c2d079093a76974fd40b45d0c6d88953
#
_cell.length_a   1.000
_cell.length_b   1.000
_cell.length_c   1.000
_cell.angle_alpha   90.00
_cell.angle_beta   90.00
_cell.angle_gamma   90.00
#
_symmetry.space_group_name_H-M   'P 1'
#
loop_
_entity.id
_entity.type
_entity.pdbx_description
1 polymer ?
#
loop_
_entity_poly.entity_id
_entity_poly.type
_entity_poly.pdbx_seq_one_letter_code
_entity_poly.pdbx_strand_id
1 'polypeptide(L)'
;LPGPLSLNRLAAFGTLRKLDDSAGYWIEHSGTLYGRAKIVAEVAPFGTVGCSMTAAWVWLGGPDFPSTIDVISTSHFRSASVSRRIRVFKRLTLPEQIIKLGGLPVTTPARTACDLVMSPEDIPDPSTVNALVCQLMSTYQFRPNDCLQIVKEHRHHKYAGRARMFFESVQQEMDEPALEQCA
;
A
#
# COMPACT_ATOMS: atom_id res chain seq x y z
N LEU A 1 11.75 20.41 -16.22
CA LEU A 1 11.61 19.49 -17.39
C LEU A 1 10.97 20.26 -18.55
N PRO A 2 11.43 20.02 -19.78
CA PRO A 2 10.80 20.61 -20.96
C PRO A 2 9.39 20.08 -21.12
N GLY A 3 8.41 20.93 -21.26
CA GLY A 3 6.95 20.84 -21.40
C GLY A 3 6.20 19.50 -21.63
N PRO A 4 4.88 19.50 -21.67
CA PRO A 4 4.03 18.28 -21.72
C PRO A 4 4.32 17.35 -22.90
N LEU A 5 4.76 17.88 -24.02
CA LEU A 5 5.12 17.09 -25.21
C LEU A 5 6.36 16.22 -24.99
N SER A 6 7.32 16.68 -24.16
CA SER A 6 8.51 15.92 -23.81
C SER A 6 8.21 14.83 -22.81
N LEU A 7 7.29 15.06 -21.89
CA LEU A 7 6.84 14.04 -20.92
C LEU A 7 6.16 12.87 -21.65
N ASN A 8 5.30 13.16 -22.61
CA ASN A 8 4.64 12.14 -23.43
C ASN A 8 5.63 11.33 -24.27
N ARG A 9 6.65 11.97 -24.86
CA ARG A 9 7.69 11.29 -25.63
C ARG A 9 8.52 10.37 -24.74
N LEU A 10 8.99 10.83 -23.58
CA LEU A 10 9.74 10.03 -22.63
C LEU A 10 8.93 8.85 -22.08
N ALA A 11 7.63 9.04 -21.86
CA ALA A 11 6.73 7.96 -21.48
C ALA A 11 6.55 6.94 -22.61
N ALA A 12 6.43 7.38 -23.85
CA ALA A 12 6.32 6.50 -25.02
C ALA A 12 7.60 5.67 -25.25
N PHE A 13 8.77 6.20 -24.93
CA PHE A 13 10.03 5.44 -24.94
C PHE A 13 10.21 4.48 -23.75
N GLY A 14 9.27 4.45 -22.82
CA GLY A 14 9.33 3.56 -21.66
C GLY A 14 10.41 3.90 -20.63
N THR A 15 10.98 5.11 -20.67
CA THR A 15 12.00 5.57 -19.71
C THR A 15 11.40 6.27 -18.51
N LEU A 16 10.17 6.79 -18.67
CA LEU A 16 9.45 7.54 -17.65
C LEU A 16 8.01 7.04 -17.55
N ARG A 17 7.48 6.99 -16.33
CA ARG A 17 6.04 6.80 -16.09
C ARG A 17 5.39 8.10 -15.66
N LYS A 18 4.25 8.39 -16.25
CA LYS A 18 3.47 9.58 -15.90
C LYS A 18 2.82 9.41 -14.54
N LEU A 19 2.94 10.42 -13.71
CA LEU A 19 2.12 10.60 -12.52
C LEU A 19 0.82 11.33 -12.87
N ASP A 20 0.93 12.37 -13.71
CA ASP A 20 -0.17 13.16 -14.25
C ASP A 20 0.25 13.83 -15.57
N ASP A 21 -0.49 14.84 -16.04
CA ASP A 21 -0.19 15.55 -17.28
C ASP A 21 1.07 16.44 -17.20
N SER A 22 1.52 16.78 -16.00
CA SER A 22 2.64 17.69 -15.74
C SER A 22 3.85 17.02 -15.09
N ALA A 23 3.67 15.84 -14.49
CA ALA A 23 4.68 15.16 -13.70
C ALA A 23 4.81 13.69 -14.06
N GLY A 24 6.01 13.15 -13.84
CA GLY A 24 6.32 11.74 -14.01
C GLY A 24 7.59 11.36 -13.25
N TYR A 25 7.86 10.07 -13.17
CA TYR A 25 9.06 9.53 -12.55
C TYR A 25 9.81 8.58 -13.48
N TRP A 26 11.12 8.51 -13.31
CA TRP A 26 11.96 7.57 -14.04
C TRP A 26 11.66 6.14 -13.56
N ILE A 27 11.50 5.21 -14.48
CA ILE A 27 11.18 3.80 -14.18
C ILE A 27 12.23 3.19 -13.26
N GLU A 28 13.49 3.53 -13.45
CA GLU A 28 14.60 3.07 -12.60
C GLU A 28 14.39 3.39 -11.12
N HIS A 29 13.80 4.55 -10.81
CA HIS A 29 13.51 4.92 -9.42
C HIS A 29 12.46 4.01 -8.77
N SER A 30 11.51 3.47 -9.52
CA SER A 30 10.50 2.55 -9.00
C SER A 30 11.03 1.12 -8.77
N GLY A 31 12.23 0.82 -9.25
CA GLY A 31 12.88 -0.48 -9.06
C GLY A 31 13.32 -0.74 -7.62
N THR A 32 13.47 0.30 -6.80
CA THR A 32 13.94 0.18 -5.41
C THR A 32 12.87 0.62 -4.41
N LEU A 33 12.90 0.05 -3.21
CA LEU A 33 12.02 0.43 -2.11
C LEU A 33 12.09 1.94 -1.79
N TYR A 34 13.31 2.47 -1.63
CA TYR A 34 13.52 3.88 -1.32
C TYR A 34 13.14 4.81 -2.48
N GLY A 35 13.36 4.38 -3.72
CA GLY A 35 12.91 5.11 -4.90
C GLY A 35 11.40 5.23 -4.97
N ARG A 36 10.67 4.16 -4.70
CA ARG A 36 9.21 4.17 -4.60
C ARG A 36 8.71 5.05 -3.46
N ALA A 37 9.34 4.95 -2.30
CA ALA A 37 9.00 5.81 -1.17
C ALA A 37 9.20 7.30 -1.51
N LYS A 38 10.27 7.66 -2.20
CA LYS A 38 10.52 9.03 -2.67
C LYS A 38 9.45 9.50 -3.65
N ILE A 39 9.05 8.67 -4.61
CA ILE A 39 7.99 8.99 -5.57
C ILE A 39 6.68 9.29 -4.84
N VAL A 40 6.30 8.47 -3.85
CA VAL A 40 5.08 8.69 -3.05
C VAL A 40 5.22 9.96 -2.19
N ALA A 41 6.38 10.23 -1.61
CA ALA A 41 6.61 11.42 -0.79
C ALA A 41 6.40 12.74 -1.55
N GLU A 42 6.64 12.77 -2.87
CA GLU A 42 6.42 13.95 -3.71
C GLU A 42 4.92 14.25 -3.97
N VAL A 43 4.05 13.24 -3.81
CA VAL A 43 2.61 13.38 -4.10
C VAL A 43 1.72 13.24 -2.87
N ALA A 44 2.22 12.62 -1.80
CA ALA A 44 1.49 12.48 -0.55
C ALA A 44 1.48 13.83 0.21
N PRO A 45 0.36 14.20 0.83
CA PRO A 45 0.31 15.42 1.64
C PRO A 45 1.29 15.35 2.82
N PHE A 46 1.90 16.47 3.12
CA PHE A 46 2.83 16.59 4.25
C PHE A 46 2.16 16.19 5.57
N GLY A 47 2.89 15.46 6.42
CA GLY A 47 2.40 15.02 7.74
C GLY A 47 1.41 13.86 7.71
N THR A 48 1.27 13.19 6.55
CA THR A 48 0.45 11.98 6.42
C THR A 48 1.31 10.71 6.40
N VAL A 49 0.67 9.57 6.66
CA VAL A 49 1.30 8.24 6.60
C VAL A 49 0.72 7.47 5.41
N GLY A 50 1.54 7.04 4.49
CA GLY A 50 1.12 6.17 3.39
C GLY A 50 0.57 4.84 3.92
N CYS A 51 -0.59 4.40 3.43
CA CYS A 51 -1.25 3.17 3.89
C CYS A 51 -1.93 2.41 2.74
N SER A 52 -2.53 1.28 3.03
CA SER A 52 -3.34 0.48 2.09
C SER A 52 -2.64 0.30 0.73
N MET A 53 -3.30 0.60 -0.40
CA MET A 53 -2.75 0.43 -1.75
C MET A 53 -1.47 1.24 -2.00
N THR A 54 -1.38 2.44 -1.45
CA THR A 54 -0.17 3.27 -1.58
C THR A 54 1.02 2.62 -0.87
N ALA A 55 0.83 2.13 0.36
CA ALA A 55 1.87 1.41 1.08
C ALA A 55 2.22 0.08 0.39
N ALA A 56 1.23 -0.67 -0.08
CA ALA A 56 1.46 -1.91 -0.83
C ALA A 56 2.34 -1.67 -2.06
N TRP A 57 2.09 -0.59 -2.82
CA TRP A 57 2.93 -0.24 -3.95
C TRP A 57 4.36 0.15 -3.53
N VAL A 58 4.51 0.84 -2.41
CA VAL A 58 5.85 1.15 -1.87
C VAL A 58 6.60 -0.13 -1.53
N TRP A 59 5.97 -1.07 -0.84
CA TRP A 59 6.60 -2.31 -0.40
C TRP A 59 6.90 -3.27 -1.55
N LEU A 60 5.93 -3.50 -2.44
CA LEU A 60 6.01 -4.53 -3.47
C LEU A 60 6.44 -4.00 -4.84
N GLY A 61 6.20 -2.72 -5.11
CA GLY A 61 6.30 -2.18 -6.46
C GLY A 61 5.09 -2.55 -7.31
N GLY A 62 5.33 -2.70 -8.58
CA GLY A 62 4.32 -3.06 -9.56
C GLY A 62 4.35 -2.15 -10.79
N PRO A 63 3.66 -2.56 -11.87
CA PRO A 63 3.72 -1.85 -13.15
C PRO A 63 3.08 -0.47 -13.07
N ASP A 64 2.02 -0.32 -12.27
CA ASP A 64 1.23 0.90 -12.25
C ASP A 64 1.28 1.59 -10.88
N PHE A 65 1.53 2.90 -10.91
CA PHE A 65 1.44 3.74 -9.74
C PHE A 65 -0.04 3.92 -9.33
N PRO A 66 -0.40 3.84 -8.04
CA PRO A 66 -1.79 3.96 -7.61
C PRO A 66 -2.48 5.23 -8.12
N SER A 67 -3.67 5.08 -8.71
CA SER A 67 -4.49 6.20 -9.19
C SER A 67 -5.01 7.08 -8.05
N THR A 68 -5.14 6.51 -6.87
CA THR A 68 -5.55 7.18 -5.62
C THR A 68 -4.43 7.02 -4.59
N ILE A 69 -4.08 8.10 -3.92
CA ILE A 69 -3.10 8.10 -2.84
C ILE A 69 -3.81 7.86 -1.51
N ASP A 70 -3.58 6.69 -0.93
CA ASP A 70 -4.13 6.28 0.35
C ASP A 70 -3.23 6.73 1.48
N VAL A 71 -3.78 7.53 2.39
CA VAL A 71 -3.03 8.04 3.55
C VAL A 71 -3.85 7.97 4.83
N ILE A 72 -3.16 7.81 5.94
CA ILE A 72 -3.73 8.04 7.29
C ILE A 72 -3.38 9.45 7.70
N SER A 73 -4.39 10.18 8.19
CA SER A 73 -4.19 11.51 8.78
C SER A 73 -5.28 11.80 9.80
N THR A 74 -4.88 12.47 10.88
CA THR A 74 -5.79 13.08 11.87
C THR A 74 -6.08 14.54 11.53
N SER A 75 -5.28 15.16 10.68
CA SER A 75 -5.39 16.55 10.29
C SER A 75 -6.31 16.75 9.09
N HIS A 76 -7.00 17.87 9.05
CA HIS A 76 -7.68 18.33 7.84
C HIS A 76 -6.65 19.08 6.98
N PHE A 77 -6.39 18.58 5.79
CA PHE A 77 -5.59 19.28 4.80
C PHE A 77 -6.38 19.45 3.51
N ARG A 78 -6.06 20.52 2.79
CA ARG A 78 -6.51 20.69 1.41
C ARG A 78 -5.43 20.11 0.52
N SER A 79 -5.79 19.21 -0.38
CA SER A 79 -4.85 18.72 -1.38
C SER A 79 -4.41 19.90 -2.25
N ALA A 80 -3.11 20.16 -2.25
CA ALA A 80 -2.54 21.18 -3.14
C ALA A 80 -2.44 20.68 -4.60
N SER A 81 -2.52 19.36 -4.80
CA SER A 81 -2.45 18.75 -6.12
C SER A 81 -3.86 18.49 -6.66
N VAL A 82 -4.19 19.16 -7.76
CA VAL A 82 -5.46 19.01 -8.49
C VAL A 82 -5.48 17.68 -9.28
N SER A 83 -4.33 17.03 -9.47
CA SER A 83 -4.15 15.97 -10.45
C SER A 83 -4.41 14.56 -9.91
N ARG A 84 -4.36 14.33 -8.57
CA ARG A 84 -4.57 13.00 -8.00
C ARG A 84 -5.57 12.99 -6.86
N ARG A 85 -6.42 11.96 -6.85
CA ARG A 85 -7.35 11.72 -5.76
C ARG A 85 -6.57 11.25 -4.53
N ILE A 86 -6.80 11.91 -3.40
CA ILE A 86 -6.28 11.49 -2.10
C ILE A 86 -7.43 10.91 -1.29
N ARG A 87 -7.24 9.69 -0.79
CA ARG A 87 -8.18 9.04 0.11
C ARG A 87 -7.60 9.02 1.51
N VAL A 88 -8.30 9.67 2.43
CA VAL A 88 -7.86 9.81 3.81
C VAL A 88 -8.57 8.80 4.69
N PHE A 89 -7.80 7.99 5.38
CA PHE A 89 -8.28 7.10 6.42
C PHE A 89 -8.06 7.71 7.80
N LYS A 90 -9.13 7.81 8.57
CA LYS A 90 -9.06 8.18 10.00
C LYS A 90 -8.91 6.90 10.81
N ARG A 91 -7.68 6.46 11.01
CA ARG A 91 -7.34 5.23 11.72
C ARG A 91 -6.33 5.52 12.82
N LEU A 92 -6.49 4.86 13.95
CA LEU A 92 -5.45 4.83 14.97
C LEU A 92 -4.19 4.20 14.37
N THR A 93 -3.03 4.75 14.69
CA THR A 93 -1.74 4.22 14.25
C THR A 93 -0.78 4.27 15.42
N LEU A 94 -0.25 3.13 15.79
CA LEU A 94 0.76 3.03 16.84
C LEU A 94 2.15 3.29 16.22
N PRO A 95 3.10 3.84 16.96
CA PRO A 95 4.45 4.14 16.45
C PRO A 95 5.15 2.94 15.81
N GLU A 96 5.00 1.74 16.39
CA GLU A 96 5.57 0.49 15.91
C GLU A 96 4.95 -0.01 14.60
N GLN A 97 3.81 0.55 14.22
CA GLN A 97 3.12 0.23 12.96
C GLN A 97 3.53 1.15 11.80
N ILE A 98 4.47 2.06 12.04
CA ILE A 98 4.95 3.04 11.04
C ILE A 98 6.46 2.91 10.88
N ILE A 99 6.90 2.93 9.64
CA ILE A 99 8.33 3.03 9.29
C ILE A 99 8.53 4.29 8.44
N LYS A 100 9.63 4.99 8.67
CA LYS A 100 10.03 6.12 7.85
C LYS A 100 11.03 5.66 6.79
N LEU A 101 10.60 5.61 5.54
CA LEU A 101 11.43 5.32 4.39
C LEU A 101 11.88 6.63 3.73
N GLY A 102 13.12 7.04 4.00
CA GLY A 102 13.57 8.37 3.60
C GLY A 102 12.69 9.46 4.23
N GLY A 103 12.01 10.25 3.39
CA GLY A 103 11.07 11.28 3.83
C GLY A 103 9.64 10.82 4.09
N LEU A 104 9.27 9.59 3.65
CA LEU A 104 7.92 9.07 3.69
C LEU A 104 7.66 8.24 4.95
N PRO A 105 6.75 8.66 5.84
CA PRO A 105 6.15 7.74 6.80
C PRO A 105 5.18 6.79 6.07
N VAL A 106 5.30 5.49 6.32
CA VAL A 106 4.48 4.46 5.69
C VAL A 106 4.16 3.36 6.70
N THR A 107 2.99 2.73 6.58
CA THR A 107 2.64 1.59 7.45
C THR A 107 3.57 0.40 7.20
N THR A 108 3.92 -0.34 8.27
CA THR A 108 4.73 -1.57 8.17
C THR A 108 4.08 -2.59 7.24
N PRO A 109 4.80 -3.57 6.69
CA PRO A 109 4.21 -4.59 5.81
C PRO A 109 3.02 -5.32 6.43
N ALA A 110 3.11 -5.75 7.69
CA ALA A 110 2.01 -6.42 8.39
C ALA A 110 0.81 -5.47 8.60
N ARG A 111 1.06 -4.21 8.98
CA ARG A 111 0.00 -3.21 9.10
C ARG A 111 -0.63 -2.89 7.74
N THR A 112 0.15 -2.82 6.68
CA THR A 112 -0.35 -2.61 5.31
C THR A 112 -1.29 -3.75 4.89
N ALA A 113 -0.93 -5.00 5.18
CA ALA A 113 -1.80 -6.16 4.95
C ALA A 113 -3.14 -6.02 5.70
N CYS A 114 -3.11 -5.62 6.97
CA CYS A 114 -4.33 -5.35 7.75
C CYS A 114 -5.16 -4.21 7.13
N ASP A 115 -4.51 -3.13 6.70
CA ASP A 115 -5.19 -1.98 6.10
C ASP A 115 -5.87 -2.33 4.77
N LEU A 116 -5.26 -3.21 3.96
CA LEU A 116 -5.86 -3.73 2.72
C LEU A 116 -7.15 -4.50 3.03
N VAL A 117 -7.10 -5.46 3.96
CA VAL A 117 -8.27 -6.28 4.33
C VAL A 117 -9.35 -5.45 5.02
N MET A 118 -8.98 -4.43 5.80
CA MET A 118 -9.92 -3.50 6.46
C MET A 118 -10.37 -2.35 5.55
N SER A 119 -10.05 -2.36 4.27
CA SER A 119 -10.56 -1.35 3.33
C SER A 119 -12.02 -1.62 2.93
N PRO A 120 -12.79 -0.61 2.49
CA PRO A 120 -14.12 -0.83 1.91
C PRO A 120 -14.06 -1.85 0.76
N GLU A 121 -15.14 -2.61 0.57
CA GLU A 121 -15.21 -3.73 -0.37
C GLU A 121 -15.00 -3.36 -1.84
N ASP A 122 -15.20 -2.10 -2.16
CA ASP A 122 -15.16 -1.62 -3.53
C ASP A 122 -13.74 -1.42 -4.09
N ILE A 123 -12.70 -1.40 -3.21
CA ILE A 123 -11.34 -1.05 -3.66
C ILE A 123 -10.29 -1.53 -2.64
N PRO A 124 -9.38 -2.41 -3.02
CA PRO A 124 -9.36 -3.26 -4.22
C PRO A 124 -10.31 -4.46 -4.09
N ASP A 125 -10.52 -5.17 -5.19
CA ASP A 125 -11.32 -6.40 -5.17
C ASP A 125 -10.68 -7.49 -4.28
N PRO A 126 -11.46 -8.45 -3.75
CA PRO A 126 -10.97 -9.45 -2.80
C PRO A 126 -9.81 -10.31 -3.32
N SER A 127 -9.77 -10.63 -4.62
CA SER A 127 -8.71 -11.46 -5.20
C SER A 127 -7.38 -10.70 -5.24
N THR A 128 -7.43 -9.42 -5.57
CA THR A 128 -6.26 -8.52 -5.51
C THR A 128 -5.78 -8.34 -4.08
N VAL A 129 -6.67 -8.17 -3.11
CA VAL A 129 -6.30 -8.09 -1.68
C VAL A 129 -5.57 -9.35 -1.25
N ASN A 130 -6.11 -10.53 -1.55
CA ASN A 130 -5.49 -11.80 -1.17
C ASN A 130 -4.08 -11.93 -1.78
N ALA A 131 -3.94 -11.67 -3.08
CA ALA A 131 -2.64 -11.74 -3.76
C ALA A 131 -1.60 -10.80 -3.14
N LEU A 132 -1.98 -9.53 -2.86
CA LEU A 132 -1.09 -8.56 -2.24
C LEU A 132 -0.70 -8.95 -0.81
N VAL A 133 -1.63 -9.45 -0.01
CA VAL A 133 -1.36 -9.90 1.36
C VAL A 133 -0.40 -11.09 1.35
N CYS A 134 -0.65 -12.10 0.52
CA CYS A 134 0.24 -13.25 0.38
C CYS A 134 1.65 -12.83 -0.06
N GLN A 135 1.74 -11.90 -1.03
CA GLN A 135 3.03 -11.38 -1.49
C GLN A 135 3.76 -10.58 -0.41
N LEU A 136 3.05 -9.74 0.37
CA LEU A 136 3.62 -9.02 1.52
C LEU A 136 4.17 -10.00 2.57
N MET A 137 3.38 -11.02 2.93
CA MET A 137 3.78 -12.03 3.92
C MET A 137 5.02 -12.80 3.48
N SER A 138 5.05 -13.27 2.22
CA SER A 138 6.19 -14.02 1.68
C SER A 138 7.46 -13.16 1.54
N THR A 139 7.30 -11.89 1.12
CA THR A 139 8.45 -10.99 0.90
C THR A 139 9.06 -10.48 2.21
N TYR A 140 8.21 -10.15 3.19
CA TYR A 140 8.65 -9.53 4.45
C TYR A 140 8.60 -10.47 5.66
N GLN A 141 8.35 -11.77 5.43
CA GLN A 141 8.47 -12.86 6.40
C GLN A 141 7.70 -12.64 7.71
N PHE A 142 6.50 -12.05 7.64
CA PHE A 142 5.57 -11.98 8.78
C PHE A 142 4.45 -13.02 8.62
N ARG A 143 3.78 -13.36 9.71
CA ARG A 143 2.76 -14.41 9.79
C ARG A 143 1.36 -13.83 10.02
N PRO A 144 0.29 -14.60 9.75
CA PRO A 144 -1.08 -14.18 10.05
C PRO A 144 -1.28 -13.77 11.51
N ASN A 145 -0.59 -14.40 12.45
CA ASN A 145 -0.63 -14.04 13.87
C ASN A 145 -0.18 -12.59 14.14
N ASP A 146 0.81 -12.09 13.41
CA ASP A 146 1.26 -10.70 13.54
C ASP A 146 0.14 -9.72 13.12
N CYS A 147 -0.58 -10.10 12.06
CA CYS A 147 -1.75 -9.34 11.59
C CYS A 147 -2.92 -9.43 12.59
N LEU A 148 -3.17 -10.61 13.17
CA LEU A 148 -4.23 -10.79 14.17
C LEU A 148 -3.99 -9.94 15.43
N GLN A 149 -2.75 -9.75 15.86
CA GLN A 149 -2.42 -8.82 16.94
C GLN A 149 -2.78 -7.38 16.57
N ILE A 150 -2.40 -6.92 15.37
CA ILE A 150 -2.75 -5.59 14.88
C ILE A 150 -4.28 -5.42 14.80
N VAL A 151 -5.00 -6.41 14.25
CA VAL A 151 -6.47 -6.38 14.16
C VAL A 151 -7.12 -6.30 15.54
N LYS A 152 -6.58 -6.97 16.56
CA LYS A 152 -7.04 -6.91 17.95
C LYS A 152 -6.92 -5.49 18.53
N GLU A 153 -5.86 -4.77 18.22
CA GLU A 153 -5.67 -3.37 18.62
C GLU A 153 -6.71 -2.46 17.94
N HIS A 154 -7.15 -2.84 16.74
CA HIS A 154 -8.16 -2.14 15.95
C HIS A 154 -9.56 -2.75 16.04
N ARG A 155 -9.89 -3.48 17.12
CA ARG A 155 -11.15 -4.23 17.30
C ARG A 155 -12.44 -3.43 17.08
N HIS A 156 -12.41 -2.12 17.27
CA HIS A 156 -13.55 -1.22 17.07
C HIS A 156 -13.69 -0.71 15.63
N HIS A 157 -12.78 -1.08 14.74
CA HIS A 157 -12.90 -0.72 13.33
C HIS A 157 -14.03 -1.51 12.67
N LYS A 158 -14.81 -0.85 11.81
CA LYS A 158 -15.99 -1.44 11.13
C LYS A 158 -15.69 -2.81 10.48
N TYR A 159 -14.51 -2.98 9.92
CA TYR A 159 -14.11 -4.19 9.19
C TYR A 159 -13.15 -5.10 9.97
N ALA A 160 -12.97 -4.88 11.27
CA ALA A 160 -12.06 -5.70 12.09
C ALA A 160 -12.49 -7.18 12.14
N GLY A 161 -13.81 -7.44 12.20
CA GLY A 161 -14.34 -8.83 12.16
C GLY A 161 -13.98 -9.56 10.87
N ARG A 162 -14.13 -8.89 9.72
CA ARG A 162 -13.71 -9.43 8.41
C ARG A 162 -12.22 -9.72 8.36
N ALA A 163 -11.40 -8.78 8.83
CA ALA A 163 -9.95 -8.96 8.84
C ALA A 163 -9.52 -10.11 9.75
N ARG A 164 -10.16 -10.28 10.90
CA ARG A 164 -9.90 -11.42 11.77
C ARG A 164 -10.21 -12.74 11.07
N MET A 165 -11.40 -12.90 10.50
CA MET A 165 -11.78 -14.11 9.76
C MET A 165 -10.81 -14.41 8.61
N PHE A 166 -10.41 -13.39 7.87
CA PHE A 166 -9.45 -13.53 6.78
C PHE A 166 -8.10 -14.09 7.26
N PHE A 167 -7.50 -13.50 8.30
CA PHE A 167 -6.20 -13.97 8.79
C PHE A 167 -6.28 -15.29 9.54
N GLU A 168 -7.40 -15.61 10.21
CA GLU A 168 -7.66 -16.94 10.78
C GLU A 168 -7.73 -18.02 9.69
N SER A 169 -8.38 -17.74 8.56
CA SER A 169 -8.42 -18.66 7.40
C SER A 169 -7.03 -18.87 6.80
N VAL A 170 -6.28 -17.79 6.57
CA VAL A 170 -4.90 -17.90 6.05
C VAL A 170 -3.99 -18.68 7.01
N GLN A 171 -4.18 -18.49 8.33
CA GLN A 171 -3.42 -19.26 9.33
C GLN A 171 -3.73 -20.76 9.24
N GLN A 172 -5.01 -21.12 9.10
CA GLN A 172 -5.44 -22.52 8.96
C GLN A 172 -4.85 -23.16 7.70
N GLU A 173 -4.91 -22.46 6.57
CA GLU A 173 -4.32 -22.94 5.31
C GLU A 173 -2.80 -23.15 5.40
N MET A 174 -2.09 -22.33 6.19
CA MET A 174 -0.64 -22.46 6.41
C MET A 174 -0.28 -23.57 7.40
N ASP A 175 -1.18 -23.87 8.33
CA ASP A 175 -0.98 -24.90 9.36
C ASP A 175 -1.44 -26.29 8.90
N GLU A 176 -2.27 -26.38 7.85
CA GLU A 176 -2.62 -27.66 7.23
C GLU A 176 -1.39 -28.21 6.52
N PRO A 177 -0.86 -29.39 6.95
CA PRO A 177 0.22 -30.04 6.21
C PRO A 177 -0.29 -30.33 4.81
N ALA A 178 0.54 -30.15 3.80
CA ALA A 178 0.26 -30.54 2.42
C ALA A 178 0.04 -32.08 2.38
N LEU A 179 -1.12 -32.53 2.83
CA LEU A 179 -1.58 -33.88 2.72
C LEU A 179 -2.13 -34.04 1.30
N GLU A 180 -1.44 -34.94 0.56
CA GLU A 180 -1.91 -35.56 -0.67
C GLU A 180 -1.75 -34.80 -2.00
N GLN A 181 -0.51 -34.76 -2.47
CA GLN A 181 -0.27 -34.94 -3.91
C GLN A 181 0.73 -36.11 -4.12
N CYS A 182 0.37 -37.33 -3.66
CA CYS A 182 0.97 -38.58 -4.05
C CYS A 182 -0.11 -39.68 -3.98
N ALA A 183 -0.94 -39.74 -5.02
CA ALA A 183 -1.68 -40.97 -5.39
C ALA A 183 -1.83 -40.99 -6.91
#